data_f98388d1e67ebb2b73d1e3b77bd51885
#
_entry.id   f98388d1e67ebb2b73d1e3b77bd51885
#
_cell.length_a   1.000
_cell.length_b   1.000
_cell.length_c   1.000
_cell.angle_alpha   90.00
_cell.angle_beta   90.00
_cell.angle_gamma   90.00
#
_symmetry.space_group_name_H-M   'P 1'
#
loop_
_entity.id
_entity.type
_entity.pdbx_description
1 polymer ?
#
loop_
_entity_poly.entity_id
_entity_poly.type
_entity_poly.pdbx_seq_one_letter_code
_entity_poly.pdbx_strand_id
1 'polypeptide(L)'
;AIKKDYPYCENIRVDIDPVTGKLDIRILKEVMDVMYVDDPDNEIFLDEAKVYDPNIKVGDMVEIPLDPAKFGRVAAQNAKQSIKHDIKDFERARLIEQYHDKEHECVSATVQKVEPATQNAILTIDKNEVYLVRNEQIPGETLKAGDIIKVYVVGIANPDRKPSIKISRTHRELVKRLFELEVPEIADGTVEVKAISRVAGARSKIAV
;
A
#
# COMPACT_ATOMS: atom_id res chain seq x y z
N ALA A 1 1.98 -18.01 11.66
CA ALA A 1 3.12 -18.92 11.86
C ALA A 1 3.10 -19.49 13.27
N ILE A 2 3.09 -18.65 14.32
CA ILE A 2 3.14 -19.06 15.74
C ILE A 2 1.95 -19.93 16.13
N LYS A 3 0.73 -19.61 15.69
CA LYS A 3 -0.48 -20.46 15.91
C LYS A 3 -0.38 -21.88 15.35
N LYS A 4 0.61 -22.18 14.53
CA LYS A 4 0.82 -23.54 14.01
C LYS A 4 1.63 -24.40 14.98
N ASP A 5 2.51 -23.79 15.75
CA ASP A 5 3.33 -24.44 16.77
C ASP A 5 2.60 -24.46 18.15
N TYR A 6 1.67 -23.49 18.33
CA TYR A 6 0.79 -23.38 19.51
C TYR A 6 -0.68 -23.29 19.08
N PRO A 7 -1.27 -24.40 18.57
CA PRO A 7 -2.61 -24.36 17.96
C PRO A 7 -3.73 -24.09 18.95
N TYR A 8 -3.50 -24.38 20.23
CA TYR A 8 -4.49 -24.23 21.30
C TYR A 8 -4.34 -22.94 22.11
N CYS A 9 -3.26 -22.16 21.91
CA CYS A 9 -3.12 -20.86 22.55
C CYS A 9 -4.00 -19.82 21.86
N GLU A 10 -4.98 -19.29 22.56
CA GLU A 10 -5.91 -18.28 22.03
C GLU A 10 -5.28 -16.88 22.01
N ASN A 11 -4.52 -16.53 23.04
CA ASN A 11 -4.00 -15.20 23.29
C ASN A 11 -2.47 -15.14 23.14
N ILE A 12 -1.99 -14.75 21.96
CA ILE A 12 -0.56 -14.53 21.67
C ILE A 12 -0.35 -13.07 21.30
N ARG A 13 0.52 -12.39 22.03
CA ARG A 13 0.94 -11.01 21.72
C ARG A 13 2.30 -11.03 21.04
N VAL A 14 2.42 -10.29 19.95
CA VAL A 14 3.66 -10.16 19.17
C VAL A 14 3.97 -8.69 18.97
N ASP A 15 5.06 -8.24 19.53
CA ASP A 15 5.56 -6.88 19.38
C ASP A 15 6.87 -6.90 18.58
N ILE A 16 7.04 -5.94 17.68
CA ILE A 16 8.23 -5.77 16.87
C ILE A 16 8.80 -4.40 17.14
N ASP A 17 10.05 -4.34 17.62
CA ASP A 17 10.75 -3.08 17.75
C ASP A 17 11.10 -2.51 16.35
N PRO A 18 10.56 -1.36 15.97
CA PRO A 18 10.77 -0.80 14.63
C PRO A 18 12.21 -0.35 14.37
N VAL A 19 13.00 -0.13 15.43
CA VAL A 19 14.37 0.36 15.31
C VAL A 19 15.37 -0.80 15.23
N THR A 20 15.23 -1.78 16.12
CA THR A 20 16.16 -2.93 16.19
C THR A 20 15.70 -4.14 15.37
N GLY A 21 14.42 -4.18 14.96
CA GLY A 21 13.80 -5.32 14.32
C GLY A 21 13.67 -6.55 15.24
N LYS A 22 13.82 -6.35 16.57
CA LYS A 22 13.76 -7.42 17.56
C LYS A 22 12.29 -7.84 17.75
N LEU A 23 12.07 -9.14 17.71
CA LEU A 23 10.77 -9.74 17.88
C LEU A 23 10.59 -10.12 19.35
N ASP A 24 9.55 -9.60 20.00
CA ASP A 24 9.11 -9.98 21.34
C ASP A 24 7.77 -10.73 21.23
N ILE A 25 7.75 -11.97 21.71
CA ILE A 25 6.58 -12.82 21.62
C ILE A 25 6.20 -13.22 23.03
N ARG A 26 4.93 -13.02 23.39
CA ARG A 26 4.38 -13.35 24.70
C ARG A 26 3.09 -14.12 24.55
N ILE A 27 2.91 -15.15 25.37
CA ILE A 27 1.63 -15.84 25.55
C ILE A 27 0.96 -15.23 26.78
N LEU A 28 -0.32 -14.89 26.65
CA LEU A 28 -1.14 -14.47 27.77
C LEU A 28 -1.90 -15.69 28.28
N LYS A 29 -1.70 -16.02 29.57
CA LYS A 29 -2.42 -17.08 30.24
C LYS A 29 -3.20 -16.53 31.43
N GLU A 30 -4.39 -17.08 31.67
CA GLU A 30 -5.20 -16.74 32.82
C GLU A 30 -4.70 -17.48 34.07
N VAL A 31 -4.61 -16.74 35.18
CA VAL A 31 -4.12 -17.29 36.46
C VAL A 31 -5.27 -17.94 37.22
N MET A 32 -5.14 -19.25 37.46
CA MET A 32 -6.15 -20.04 38.15
C MET A 32 -5.67 -20.45 39.55
N ASP A 33 -6.63 -20.52 40.48
CA ASP A 33 -6.40 -21.01 41.87
C ASP A 33 -7.10 -22.38 42.06
N VAL A 34 -6.91 -23.28 41.13
CA VAL A 34 -7.55 -24.61 41.18
C VAL A 34 -6.49 -25.71 41.21
N MET A 35 -6.88 -26.84 41.81
CA MET A 35 -6.01 -28.01 41.93
C MET A 35 -5.72 -28.64 40.58
N TYR A 36 -6.47 -28.30 39.55
CA TYR A 36 -6.30 -28.75 38.16
C TYR A 36 -6.46 -27.61 37.19
N VAL A 37 -5.55 -27.55 36.25
CA VAL A 37 -5.62 -26.69 35.06
C VAL A 37 -6.27 -27.50 33.96
N ASP A 38 -7.45 -27.11 33.51
CA ASP A 38 -8.18 -27.83 32.46
C ASP A 38 -7.57 -27.58 31.07
N ASP A 39 -7.02 -26.37 30.84
CA ASP A 39 -6.37 -25.96 29.61
C ASP A 39 -4.96 -25.43 29.88
N PRO A 40 -3.93 -26.26 29.90
CA PRO A 40 -2.54 -25.86 30.17
C PRO A 40 -1.98 -24.89 29.13
N ASP A 41 -2.61 -24.77 27.96
CA ASP A 41 -2.17 -23.85 26.91
C ASP A 41 -2.62 -22.39 27.19
N ASN A 42 -3.78 -22.19 27.83
CA ASN A 42 -4.37 -20.88 28.10
C ASN A 42 -4.41 -20.52 29.60
N GLU A 43 -4.22 -21.49 30.49
CA GLU A 43 -4.28 -21.31 31.94
C GLU A 43 -2.93 -21.60 32.60
N ILE A 44 -2.67 -21.05 33.78
CA ILE A 44 -1.47 -21.24 34.58
C ILE A 44 -1.78 -21.18 36.08
N PHE A 45 -1.08 -21.97 36.90
CA PHE A 45 -1.20 -21.90 38.33
C PHE A 45 -0.66 -20.58 38.90
N LEU A 46 -1.29 -20.11 39.98
CA LEU A 46 -0.88 -18.87 40.68
C LEU A 46 0.58 -18.94 41.12
N ASP A 47 1.07 -20.08 41.59
CA ASP A 47 2.46 -20.21 42.07
C ASP A 47 3.48 -20.12 40.92
N GLU A 48 3.12 -20.61 39.73
CA GLU A 48 3.95 -20.50 38.54
C GLU A 48 3.88 -19.06 37.95
N ALA A 49 2.70 -18.44 38.00
CA ALA A 49 2.48 -17.08 37.52
C ALA A 49 3.28 -16.04 38.35
N LYS A 50 3.46 -16.26 39.65
CA LYS A 50 4.27 -15.42 40.55
C LYS A 50 5.76 -15.34 40.17
N VAL A 51 6.27 -16.29 39.39
CA VAL A 51 7.63 -16.25 38.85
C VAL A 51 7.80 -15.11 37.87
N TYR A 52 6.72 -14.78 37.13
CA TYR A 52 6.72 -13.73 36.12
C TYR A 52 6.26 -12.37 36.66
N ASP A 53 5.26 -12.38 37.55
CA ASP A 53 4.80 -11.18 38.28
C ASP A 53 4.46 -11.56 39.74
N PRO A 54 5.26 -11.07 40.72
CA PRO A 54 5.03 -11.37 42.15
C PRO A 54 3.72 -10.86 42.73
N ASN A 55 3.09 -9.86 42.09
CA ASN A 55 1.86 -9.22 42.58
C ASN A 55 0.58 -9.73 41.91
N ILE A 56 0.69 -10.73 41.05
CA ILE A 56 -0.42 -11.26 40.26
C ILE A 56 -1.46 -11.96 41.14
N LYS A 57 -2.70 -11.85 40.76
CA LYS A 57 -3.86 -12.44 41.46
C LYS A 57 -4.56 -13.44 40.56
N VAL A 58 -5.36 -14.30 41.18
CA VAL A 58 -6.26 -15.22 40.47
C VAL A 58 -7.26 -14.44 39.61
N GLY A 59 -7.40 -14.86 38.36
CA GLY A 59 -8.21 -14.19 37.33
C GLY A 59 -7.47 -13.10 36.55
N ASP A 60 -6.22 -12.79 36.90
CA ASP A 60 -5.38 -11.88 36.12
C ASP A 60 -4.74 -12.63 34.94
N MET A 61 -4.33 -11.86 33.92
CA MET A 61 -3.59 -12.40 32.77
C MET A 61 -2.09 -12.21 32.96
N VAL A 62 -1.31 -13.28 32.89
CA VAL A 62 0.14 -13.23 32.93
C VAL A 62 0.75 -13.28 31.52
N GLU A 63 1.74 -12.44 31.28
CA GLU A 63 2.50 -12.43 30.04
C GLU A 63 3.75 -13.32 30.19
N ILE A 64 3.80 -14.42 29.46
CA ILE A 64 4.93 -15.36 29.48
C ILE A 64 5.76 -15.13 28.21
N PRO A 65 7.01 -14.66 28.37
CA PRO A 65 7.87 -14.45 27.21
C PRO A 65 8.27 -15.80 26.57
N LEU A 66 8.14 -15.86 25.25
CA LEU A 66 8.61 -16.99 24.47
C LEU A 66 9.97 -16.69 23.85
N ASP A 67 10.89 -17.63 23.93
CA ASP A 67 12.19 -17.51 23.27
C ASP A 67 12.03 -17.70 21.75
N PRO A 68 12.29 -16.66 20.94
CA PRO A 68 12.20 -16.74 19.48
C PRO A 68 13.11 -17.84 18.89
N ALA A 69 14.20 -18.20 19.57
CA ALA A 69 15.13 -19.24 19.12
C ALA A 69 14.53 -20.66 19.13
N LYS A 70 13.47 -20.89 19.92
CA LYS A 70 12.74 -22.16 19.98
C LYS A 70 11.83 -22.39 18.77
N PHE A 71 11.50 -21.32 18.04
CA PHE A 71 10.75 -21.45 16.80
C PHE A 71 11.65 -22.01 15.70
N GLY A 72 11.25 -23.12 15.12
CA GLY A 72 11.99 -23.77 14.04
C GLY A 72 12.19 -22.80 12.84
N ARG A 73 13.23 -23.05 12.04
CA ARG A 73 13.57 -22.22 10.85
C ARG A 73 12.37 -21.96 9.93
N VAL A 74 11.45 -22.92 9.84
CA VAL A 74 10.25 -22.83 8.99
C VAL A 74 9.29 -21.78 9.53
N ALA A 75 9.05 -21.74 10.84
CA ALA A 75 8.18 -20.74 11.47
C ALA A 75 8.75 -19.31 11.29
N ALA A 76 10.06 -19.15 11.48
CA ALA A 76 10.74 -17.86 11.25
C ALA A 76 10.67 -17.41 9.79
N GLN A 77 10.83 -18.32 8.82
CA GLN A 77 10.67 -18.01 7.40
C GLN A 77 9.24 -17.62 7.04
N ASN A 78 8.25 -18.36 7.57
CA ASN A 78 6.85 -18.08 7.35
C ASN A 78 6.46 -16.71 7.95
N ALA A 79 6.93 -16.39 9.15
CA ALA A 79 6.74 -15.10 9.79
C ALA A 79 7.33 -13.96 8.93
N LYS A 80 8.57 -14.12 8.46
CA LYS A 80 9.22 -13.15 7.58
C LYS A 80 8.47 -12.93 6.26
N GLN A 81 7.92 -14.01 5.68
CA GLN A 81 7.12 -13.91 4.46
C GLN A 81 5.78 -13.22 4.70
N SER A 82 5.11 -13.55 5.82
CA SER A 82 3.84 -12.91 6.20
C SER A 82 4.03 -11.40 6.40
N ILE A 83 5.04 -11.01 7.20
CA ILE A 83 5.35 -9.59 7.42
C ILE A 83 5.65 -8.87 6.10
N LYS A 84 6.43 -9.49 5.19
CA LYS A 84 6.69 -8.90 3.88
C LYS A 84 5.42 -8.77 3.02
N HIS A 85 4.50 -9.70 3.15
CA HIS A 85 3.20 -9.64 2.47
C HIS A 85 2.37 -8.48 3.01
N ASP A 86 2.24 -8.40 4.33
CA ASP A 86 1.46 -7.37 5.00
C ASP A 86 2.00 -5.96 4.70
N ILE A 87 3.34 -5.77 4.72
CA ILE A 87 3.96 -4.50 4.33
C ILE A 87 3.59 -4.13 2.89
N LYS A 88 3.66 -5.09 1.95
CA LYS A 88 3.29 -4.84 0.56
C LYS A 88 1.81 -4.49 0.40
N ASP A 89 0.95 -5.09 1.20
CA ASP A 89 -0.48 -4.80 1.17
C ASP A 89 -0.78 -3.41 1.74
N PHE A 90 -0.08 -2.99 2.80
CA PHE A 90 -0.15 -1.62 3.32
C PHE A 90 0.38 -0.58 2.31
N GLU A 91 1.52 -0.84 1.69
CA GLU A 91 2.05 0.03 0.63
C GLU A 91 1.06 0.16 -0.53
N ARG A 92 0.42 -0.96 -0.89
CA ARG A 92 -0.59 -1.04 -1.94
C ARG A 92 -1.85 -0.23 -1.60
N ALA A 93 -2.38 -0.42 -0.40
CA ALA A 93 -3.55 0.32 0.09
C ALA A 93 -3.27 1.83 0.13
N ARG A 94 -2.10 2.23 0.64
CA ARG A 94 -1.67 3.63 0.70
C ARG A 94 -1.53 4.24 -0.70
N LEU A 95 -1.00 3.50 -1.66
CA LEU A 95 -0.88 3.97 -3.04
C LEU A 95 -2.25 4.19 -3.66
N ILE A 96 -3.19 3.26 -3.45
CA ILE A 96 -4.57 3.39 -3.94
C ILE A 96 -5.24 4.62 -3.34
N GLU A 97 -5.16 4.81 -2.02
CA GLU A 97 -5.73 5.97 -1.33
C GLU A 97 -5.14 7.30 -1.84
N GLN A 98 -3.81 7.37 -1.97
CA GLN A 98 -3.12 8.57 -2.44
C GLN A 98 -3.52 8.97 -3.87
N TYR A 99 -3.84 8.01 -4.73
CA TYR A 99 -4.19 8.30 -6.12
C TYR A 99 -5.69 8.31 -6.39
N HIS A 100 -6.50 7.84 -5.46
CA HIS A 100 -7.96 7.94 -5.57
C HIS A 100 -8.42 9.40 -5.74
N ASP A 101 -7.84 10.30 -4.96
CA ASP A 101 -8.16 11.74 -5.03
C ASP A 101 -7.64 12.42 -6.31
N LYS A 102 -6.70 11.76 -7.03
CA LYS A 102 -6.12 12.27 -8.28
C LYS A 102 -6.67 11.58 -9.53
N GLU A 103 -7.62 10.67 -9.36
CA GLU A 103 -8.31 10.09 -10.50
C GLU A 103 -9.05 11.16 -11.28
N HIS A 104 -8.97 11.06 -12.59
CA HIS A 104 -9.59 12.00 -13.52
C HIS A 104 -9.02 13.43 -13.48
N GLU A 105 -7.82 13.62 -12.92
CA GLU A 105 -7.13 14.89 -12.90
C GLU A 105 -5.92 14.93 -13.84
N CYS A 106 -5.50 16.16 -14.14
CA CYS A 106 -4.28 16.42 -14.89
C CYS A 106 -3.14 16.72 -13.93
N VAL A 107 -2.12 15.85 -13.91
CA VAL A 107 -0.96 15.98 -13.04
C VAL A 107 0.32 16.21 -13.83
N SER A 108 1.30 16.86 -13.19
CA SER A 108 2.64 17.02 -13.76
C SER A 108 3.46 15.78 -13.46
N ALA A 109 4.12 15.23 -14.46
CA ALA A 109 5.02 14.10 -14.37
C ALA A 109 6.37 14.43 -14.98
N THR A 110 7.45 13.95 -14.37
CA THR A 110 8.81 14.10 -14.89
C THR A 110 9.22 12.82 -15.61
N VAL A 111 9.71 12.93 -16.83
CA VAL A 111 10.23 11.82 -17.62
C VAL A 111 11.57 11.38 -17.04
N GLN A 112 11.67 10.14 -16.57
CA GLN A 112 12.94 9.58 -16.13
C GLN A 112 13.74 9.01 -17.30
N LYS A 113 13.12 8.15 -18.08
CA LYS A 113 13.73 7.53 -19.26
C LYS A 113 12.64 7.01 -20.20
N VAL A 114 13.03 6.83 -21.47
CA VAL A 114 12.24 6.10 -22.46
C VAL A 114 12.94 4.79 -22.75
N GLU A 115 12.23 3.68 -22.68
CA GLU A 115 12.77 2.36 -22.99
C GLU A 115 12.94 2.18 -24.52
N PRO A 116 14.14 1.92 -25.03
CA PRO A 116 14.37 1.82 -26.47
C PRO A 116 13.60 0.66 -27.13
N ALA A 117 13.43 -0.45 -26.40
CA ALA A 117 12.81 -1.67 -26.93
C ALA A 117 11.28 -1.55 -27.04
N THR A 118 10.63 -1.03 -26.01
CA THR A 118 9.15 -0.94 -25.91
C THR A 118 8.62 0.43 -26.29
N GLN A 119 9.50 1.44 -26.31
CA GLN A 119 9.18 2.86 -26.42
C GLN A 119 8.21 3.37 -25.34
N ASN A 120 8.07 2.65 -24.25
CA ASN A 120 7.35 3.12 -23.10
C ASN A 120 8.18 4.15 -22.33
N ALA A 121 7.53 5.20 -21.86
CA ALA A 121 8.20 6.19 -21.01
C ALA A 121 7.96 5.86 -19.55
N ILE A 122 9.01 5.91 -18.75
CA ILE A 122 8.94 5.84 -17.30
C ILE A 122 8.91 7.26 -16.78
N LEU A 123 7.84 7.59 -16.07
CA LEU A 123 7.59 8.89 -15.49
C LEU A 123 7.59 8.81 -13.97
N THR A 124 7.88 9.94 -13.33
CA THR A 124 7.72 10.09 -11.88
C THR A 124 6.59 11.06 -11.58
N ILE A 125 5.65 10.62 -10.76
CA ILE A 125 4.58 11.44 -10.18
C ILE A 125 4.69 11.31 -8.67
N ASP A 126 4.92 12.41 -7.94
CA ASP A 126 5.01 12.44 -6.47
C ASP A 126 5.90 11.32 -5.86
N LYS A 127 7.06 11.06 -6.46
CA LYS A 127 8.03 10.01 -6.08
C LYS A 127 7.65 8.57 -6.48
N ASN A 128 6.51 8.36 -7.11
CA ASN A 128 6.11 7.05 -7.62
C ASN A 128 6.45 6.92 -9.12
N GLU A 129 6.99 5.77 -9.48
CA GLU A 129 7.24 5.45 -10.89
C GLU A 129 5.96 4.99 -11.57
N VAL A 130 5.66 5.59 -12.72
CA VAL A 130 4.46 5.32 -13.50
C VAL A 130 4.85 5.10 -14.96
N TYR A 131 4.23 4.13 -15.61
CA TYR A 131 4.50 3.78 -16.99
C TYR A 131 3.51 4.44 -17.94
N LEU A 132 4.04 5.25 -18.87
CA LEU A 132 3.27 5.78 -19.99
C LEU A 132 3.53 4.88 -21.22
N VAL A 133 2.58 3.99 -21.49
CA VAL A 133 2.71 3.07 -22.63
C VAL A 133 2.67 3.83 -23.94
N ARG A 134 3.33 3.29 -24.98
CA ARG A 134 3.45 3.93 -26.29
C ARG A 134 2.11 4.39 -26.89
N ASN A 135 1.08 3.59 -26.75
CA ASN A 135 -0.25 3.88 -27.30
C ASN A 135 -0.95 5.07 -26.60
N GLU A 136 -0.50 5.42 -25.42
CA GLU A 136 -1.00 6.57 -24.63
C GLU A 136 -0.10 7.80 -24.74
N GLN A 137 0.97 7.73 -25.56
CA GLN A 137 1.82 8.85 -25.92
C GLN A 137 1.27 9.57 -27.14
N ILE A 138 1.55 10.87 -27.24
CA ILE A 138 1.14 11.67 -28.42
C ILE A 138 2.01 11.28 -29.62
N PRO A 139 1.42 10.88 -30.74
CA PRO A 139 2.18 10.58 -31.95
C PRO A 139 3.04 11.77 -32.41
N GLY A 140 4.33 11.51 -32.67
CA GLY A 140 5.26 12.56 -33.09
C GLY A 140 5.94 13.34 -31.96
N GLU A 141 5.55 13.15 -30.71
CA GLU A 141 6.20 13.75 -29.56
C GLU A 141 7.46 12.97 -29.15
N THR A 142 8.57 13.66 -29.01
CA THR A 142 9.83 13.07 -28.56
C THR A 142 10.04 13.41 -27.10
N LEU A 143 9.87 12.44 -26.23
CA LEU A 143 10.09 12.58 -24.78
C LEU A 143 11.57 12.41 -24.45
N LYS A 144 12.13 13.29 -23.66
CA LYS A 144 13.52 13.23 -23.18
C LYS A 144 13.54 13.11 -21.66
N ALA A 145 14.58 12.47 -21.14
CA ALA A 145 14.80 12.41 -19.70
C ALA A 145 14.94 13.84 -19.13
N GLY A 146 14.22 14.12 -18.05
CA GLY A 146 14.16 15.43 -17.42
C GLY A 146 12.99 16.31 -17.88
N ASP A 147 12.27 15.97 -18.94
CA ASP A 147 11.10 16.74 -19.39
C ASP A 147 9.98 16.63 -18.36
N ILE A 148 9.31 17.77 -18.10
CA ILE A 148 8.10 17.83 -17.27
C ILE A 148 6.90 17.90 -18.20
N ILE A 149 6.04 16.90 -18.13
CA ILE A 149 4.86 16.79 -18.99
C ILE A 149 3.59 16.69 -18.17
N LYS A 150 2.49 17.19 -18.71
CA LYS A 150 1.15 17.02 -18.14
C LYS A 150 0.56 15.68 -18.61
N VAL A 151 0.06 14.88 -17.69
CA VAL A 151 -0.60 13.60 -17.97
C VAL A 151 -1.95 13.53 -17.28
N TYR A 152 -2.87 12.82 -17.89
CA TYR A 152 -4.20 12.58 -17.32
C TYR A 152 -4.18 11.25 -16.58
N VAL A 153 -4.63 11.23 -15.33
CA VAL A 153 -4.78 10.00 -14.53
C VAL A 153 -6.11 9.36 -14.88
N VAL A 154 -6.04 8.24 -15.58
CA VAL A 154 -7.24 7.49 -16.01
C VAL A 154 -7.85 6.71 -14.87
N GLY A 155 -7.01 6.25 -13.94
CA GLY A 155 -7.41 5.46 -12.79
C GLY A 155 -6.33 4.45 -12.38
N ILE A 156 -6.70 3.52 -11.52
CA ILE A 156 -5.80 2.49 -10.99
C ILE A 156 -6.11 1.16 -11.67
N ALA A 157 -5.10 0.57 -12.30
CA ALA A 157 -5.20 -0.76 -12.87
C ALA A 157 -4.72 -1.83 -11.89
N ASN A 158 -5.32 -3.02 -11.93
CA ASN A 158 -4.97 -4.20 -11.13
C ASN A 158 -4.90 -3.93 -9.60
N PRO A 159 -5.95 -3.39 -8.97
CA PRO A 159 -5.93 -3.05 -7.55
C PRO A 159 -5.63 -4.26 -6.66
N ASP A 160 -6.05 -5.47 -7.06
CA ASP A 160 -5.96 -6.69 -6.25
C ASP A 160 -4.56 -7.33 -6.24
N ARG A 161 -3.75 -7.12 -7.28
CA ARG A 161 -2.44 -7.79 -7.39
C ARG A 161 -1.29 -6.82 -7.26
N LYS A 162 -1.08 -5.99 -8.26
CA LYS A 162 -0.04 -4.97 -8.31
C LYS A 162 -0.66 -3.69 -8.85
N PRO A 163 -1.15 -2.80 -7.96
CA PRO A 163 -1.77 -1.58 -8.41
C PRO A 163 -0.78 -0.78 -9.23
N SER A 164 -1.22 -0.34 -10.38
CA SER A 164 -0.47 0.55 -11.24
C SER A 164 -1.35 1.71 -11.67
N ILE A 165 -0.78 2.90 -11.66
CA ILE A 165 -1.49 4.10 -12.07
C ILE A 165 -1.54 4.10 -13.59
N LYS A 166 -2.74 4.13 -14.13
CA LYS A 166 -2.95 4.26 -15.57
C LYS A 166 -3.01 5.72 -15.94
N ILE A 167 -2.07 6.15 -16.76
CA ILE A 167 -1.97 7.52 -17.25
C ILE A 167 -2.08 7.58 -18.76
N SER A 168 -2.56 8.70 -19.28
CA SER A 168 -2.72 8.91 -20.72
C SER A 168 -2.39 10.34 -21.10
N ARG A 169 -1.78 10.52 -22.29
CA ARG A 169 -1.63 11.80 -22.96
C ARG A 169 -2.53 11.92 -24.18
N THR A 170 -3.15 10.83 -24.61
CA THR A 170 -4.06 10.81 -25.74
C THR A 170 -5.52 11.02 -25.33
N HIS A 171 -5.85 10.83 -24.05
CA HIS A 171 -7.21 10.90 -23.54
C HIS A 171 -7.84 12.29 -23.78
N ARG A 172 -9.12 12.32 -24.19
CA ARG A 172 -9.83 13.57 -24.46
C ARG A 172 -9.96 14.48 -23.24
N GLU A 173 -10.18 13.91 -22.07
CA GLU A 173 -10.33 14.65 -20.82
C GLU A 173 -9.06 15.39 -20.41
N LEU A 174 -7.86 14.98 -20.89
CA LEU A 174 -6.64 15.73 -20.68
C LEU A 174 -6.79 17.18 -21.18
N VAL A 175 -7.40 17.36 -22.36
CA VAL A 175 -7.61 18.69 -22.94
C VAL A 175 -8.59 19.50 -22.09
N LYS A 176 -9.67 18.87 -21.64
CA LYS A 176 -10.64 19.52 -20.75
C LYS A 176 -9.97 20.06 -19.48
N ARG A 177 -9.21 19.19 -18.81
CA ARG A 177 -8.50 19.57 -17.57
C ARG A 177 -7.42 20.61 -17.81
N LEU A 178 -6.73 20.58 -18.95
CA LEU A 178 -5.78 21.63 -19.32
C LEU A 178 -6.48 22.99 -19.52
N PHE A 179 -7.64 23.02 -20.16
CA PHE A 179 -8.43 24.23 -20.31
C PHE A 179 -8.96 24.75 -18.97
N GLU A 180 -9.42 23.88 -18.08
CA GLU A 180 -9.83 24.24 -16.72
C GLU A 180 -8.68 24.86 -15.90
N LEU A 181 -7.43 24.44 -16.16
CA LEU A 181 -6.26 24.98 -15.49
C LEU A 181 -5.75 26.31 -16.08
N GLU A 182 -5.88 26.51 -17.40
CA GLU A 182 -5.24 27.63 -18.12
C GLU A 182 -6.21 28.74 -18.49
N VAL A 183 -7.51 28.47 -18.52
CA VAL A 183 -8.55 29.44 -18.94
C VAL A 183 -9.43 29.79 -17.74
N PRO A 184 -9.29 31.04 -17.22
CA PRO A 184 -10.04 31.48 -16.04
C PRO A 184 -11.56 31.36 -16.20
N GLU A 185 -12.08 31.69 -17.39
CA GLU A 185 -13.52 31.68 -17.68
C GLU A 185 -14.14 30.29 -17.63
N ILE A 186 -13.32 29.23 -17.84
CA ILE A 186 -13.72 27.85 -17.70
C ILE A 186 -13.61 27.43 -16.24
N ALA A 187 -12.55 27.86 -15.53
CA ALA A 187 -12.36 27.60 -14.11
C ALA A 187 -13.47 28.23 -13.26
N ASP A 188 -13.91 29.47 -13.62
CA ASP A 188 -14.98 30.19 -12.93
C ASP A 188 -16.38 29.68 -13.30
N GLY A 189 -16.50 28.78 -14.28
CA GLY A 189 -17.77 28.25 -14.75
C GLY A 189 -18.57 29.18 -15.64
N THR A 190 -18.00 30.33 -16.09
CA THR A 190 -18.61 31.26 -17.05
C THR A 190 -18.78 30.61 -18.41
N VAL A 191 -17.80 29.80 -18.80
CA VAL A 191 -17.80 28.99 -20.02
C VAL A 191 -17.73 27.49 -19.64
N GLU A 192 -18.68 26.70 -20.14
CA GLU A 192 -18.72 25.28 -19.88
C GLU A 192 -18.33 24.48 -21.11
N VAL A 193 -17.34 23.62 -20.99
CA VAL A 193 -16.96 22.67 -22.06
C VAL A 193 -17.95 21.52 -22.11
N LYS A 194 -18.80 21.49 -23.12
CA LYS A 194 -19.86 20.47 -23.33
C LYS A 194 -19.33 19.18 -23.93
N ALA A 195 -18.47 19.28 -24.93
CA ALA A 195 -17.94 18.10 -25.62
C ALA A 195 -16.55 18.34 -26.20
N ILE A 196 -15.74 17.28 -26.20
CA ILE A 196 -14.42 17.29 -26.83
C ILE A 196 -14.28 16.09 -27.75
N SER A 197 -13.90 16.36 -29.01
CA SER A 197 -13.45 15.35 -29.95
C SER A 197 -11.97 15.59 -30.26
N ARG A 198 -11.12 14.61 -29.95
CA ARG A 198 -9.66 14.75 -30.02
C ARG A 198 -9.03 13.67 -30.89
N VAL A 199 -8.13 14.11 -31.76
CA VAL A 199 -7.13 13.27 -32.41
C VAL A 199 -5.78 13.72 -31.89
N ALA A 200 -5.20 12.89 -30.99
CA ALA A 200 -3.95 13.25 -30.31
C ALA A 200 -2.82 13.50 -31.32
N GLY A 201 -2.06 14.58 -31.12
CA GLY A 201 -0.99 15.01 -32.04
C GLY A 201 -1.43 15.72 -33.31
N ALA A 202 -2.74 15.84 -33.56
CA ALA A 202 -3.24 16.48 -34.78
C ALA A 202 -4.19 17.64 -34.46
N ARG A 203 -5.41 17.37 -33.94
CA ARG A 203 -6.41 18.41 -33.68
C ARG A 203 -7.39 18.03 -32.59
N SER A 204 -7.94 19.04 -31.93
CA SER A 204 -9.06 18.90 -31.02
C SER A 204 -10.19 19.84 -31.43
N LYS A 205 -11.44 19.37 -31.39
CA LYS A 205 -12.64 20.19 -31.55
C LYS A 205 -13.32 20.24 -30.19
N ILE A 206 -13.62 21.44 -29.73
CA ILE A 206 -14.22 21.70 -28.42
C ILE A 206 -15.53 22.42 -28.67
N ALA A 207 -16.59 21.94 -28.06
CA ALA A 207 -17.89 22.59 -28.00
C ALA A 207 -18.05 23.21 -26.62
N VAL A 208 -18.34 24.47 -26.56
CA VAL A 208 -18.63 25.31 -25.39
C VAL A 208 -20.06 25.78 -25.44
#